data_d98806be88924cdf7803687406df904b
#
_entry.id   d98806be88924cdf7803687406df904b
#
_cell.length_a   1.000
_cell.length_b   1.000
_cell.length_c   1.000
_cell.angle_alpha   90.00
_cell.angle_beta   90.00
_cell.angle_gamma   90.00
#
_symmetry.space_group_name_H-M   'P 1'
#
loop_
_entity.id
_entity.type
_entity.pdbx_description
1 polymer ?
#
loop_
_entity_poly.entity_id
_entity_poly.type
_entity_poly.pdbx_seq_one_letter_code
_entity_poly.pdbx_strand_id
1 'polypeptide(L)'
;MAQKNIWNISTEELMMQHQVTKEGLTSQQVDRIRQEKGENILQEGKKKSIFQVFISQFADLLVVILIVAAVISMFSGNVESTIVILLVLVMNAVLGTIQHVKAQRSLESLKQLSSPCAKVIRDGVKQEVPSREIVPGDIVMLEAGDMIVADGRILHNYSLQVNESSLTGESTNVEKSDAV
;
A
#
# COMPACT_ATOMS: atom_id res chain seq x y z
N MET A 1 -27.32 11.33 -5.48
CA MET A 1 -27.17 12.30 -4.37
C MET A 1 -25.73 12.78 -4.41
N ALA A 2 -25.49 14.10 -4.54
CA ALA A 2 -24.15 14.65 -4.54
C ALA A 2 -23.49 14.30 -3.19
N GLN A 3 -22.34 13.65 -3.24
CA GLN A 3 -21.52 13.38 -2.07
C GLN A 3 -21.12 14.75 -1.49
N LYS A 4 -21.78 15.18 -0.40
CA LYS A 4 -21.35 16.38 0.34
C LYS A 4 -19.89 16.15 0.72
N ASN A 5 -19.04 17.08 0.35
CA ASN A 5 -17.61 16.98 0.66
C ASN A 5 -17.43 16.92 2.18
N ILE A 6 -16.75 15.90 2.66
CA ILE A 6 -16.58 15.59 4.11
C ILE A 6 -16.01 16.79 4.89
N TRP A 7 -15.22 17.66 4.23
CA TRP A 7 -14.63 18.85 4.85
C TRP A 7 -15.62 20.01 5.09
N ASN A 8 -16.83 19.96 4.49
CA ASN A 8 -17.89 20.98 4.64
C ASN A 8 -19.03 20.56 5.57
N ILE A 9 -18.85 19.48 6.31
CA ILE A 9 -19.85 18.90 7.21
C ILE A 9 -19.39 19.15 8.64
N SER A 10 -20.33 19.50 9.56
CA SER A 10 -19.99 19.63 10.97
C SER A 10 -19.61 18.29 11.59
N THR A 11 -18.82 18.33 12.67
CA THR A 11 -18.40 17.10 13.38
C THR A 11 -19.60 16.32 13.90
N GLU A 12 -20.66 17.02 14.40
CA GLU A 12 -21.89 16.37 14.87
C GLU A 12 -22.65 15.69 13.72
N GLU A 13 -22.79 16.34 12.56
CA GLU A 13 -23.44 15.75 11.38
C GLU A 13 -22.67 14.51 10.89
N LEU A 14 -21.34 14.56 10.91
CA LEU A 14 -20.50 13.45 10.54
C LEU A 14 -20.62 12.25 11.51
N MET A 15 -20.62 12.52 12.81
CA MET A 15 -20.83 11.49 13.83
C MET A 15 -22.21 10.84 13.70
N MET A 16 -23.26 11.61 13.43
CA MET A 16 -24.60 11.07 13.18
C MET A 16 -24.64 10.21 11.91
N GLN A 17 -24.00 10.65 10.83
CA GLN A 17 -23.92 9.91 9.57
C GLN A 17 -23.27 8.54 9.76
N HIS A 18 -22.22 8.46 10.56
CA HIS A 18 -21.52 7.20 10.87
C HIS A 18 -22.09 6.45 12.05
N GLN A 19 -23.16 6.98 12.70
CA GLN A 19 -23.79 6.39 13.90
C GLN A 19 -22.78 6.15 15.03
N VAL A 20 -21.87 7.12 15.23
CA VAL A 20 -20.79 7.04 16.21
C VAL A 20 -21.09 7.97 17.38
N THR A 21 -20.83 7.50 18.59
CA THR A 21 -20.89 8.29 19.83
C THR A 21 -19.46 8.67 20.26
N LYS A 22 -19.35 9.49 21.30
CA LYS A 22 -18.02 9.81 21.91
C LYS A 22 -17.30 8.60 22.48
N GLU A 23 -18.02 7.51 22.71
CA GLU A 23 -17.48 6.23 23.16
C GLU A 23 -16.91 5.37 21.99
N GLY A 24 -17.01 5.87 20.77
CA GLY A 24 -16.56 5.18 19.56
C GLY A 24 -17.59 4.17 19.03
N LEU A 25 -17.15 3.36 18.07
CA LEU A 25 -17.93 2.26 17.51
C LEU A 25 -17.96 1.06 18.47
N THR A 26 -19.05 0.31 18.47
CA THR A 26 -19.08 -0.99 19.13
C THR A 26 -18.36 -2.05 18.27
N SER A 27 -17.87 -3.10 18.91
CA SER A 27 -17.22 -4.23 18.23
C SER A 27 -18.10 -4.82 17.13
N GLN A 28 -19.40 -4.93 17.35
CA GLN A 28 -20.36 -5.44 16.33
C GLN A 28 -20.48 -4.49 15.13
N GLN A 29 -20.46 -3.16 15.35
CA GLN A 29 -20.48 -2.18 14.28
C GLN A 29 -19.21 -2.25 13.45
N VAL A 30 -18.06 -2.38 14.09
CA VAL A 30 -16.74 -2.53 13.42
C VAL A 30 -16.74 -3.74 12.50
N ASP A 31 -17.19 -4.91 12.98
CA ASP A 31 -17.21 -6.14 12.17
C ASP A 31 -18.14 -6.00 10.96
N ARG A 32 -19.32 -5.38 11.16
CA ARG A 32 -20.26 -5.12 10.06
C ARG A 32 -19.64 -4.19 9.01
N ILE A 33 -19.07 -3.05 9.45
CA ILE A 33 -18.48 -2.07 8.54
C ILE A 33 -17.29 -2.68 7.79
N ARG A 34 -16.48 -3.50 8.47
CA ARG A 34 -15.35 -4.21 7.83
C ARG A 34 -15.83 -5.20 6.76
N GLN A 35 -16.94 -5.90 6.99
CA GLN A 35 -17.52 -6.78 5.97
C GLN A 35 -18.07 -6.00 4.76
N GLU A 36 -18.65 -4.82 4.99
CA GLU A 36 -19.23 -3.98 3.93
C GLU A 36 -18.19 -3.18 3.14
N LYS A 37 -17.18 -2.63 3.81
CA LYS A 37 -16.20 -1.69 3.23
C LYS A 37 -14.84 -2.32 2.95
N GLY A 38 -14.56 -3.47 3.57
CA GLY A 38 -13.24 -4.11 3.51
C GLY A 38 -12.24 -3.53 4.52
N GLU A 39 -10.98 -3.92 4.36
CA GLU A 39 -9.87 -3.45 5.19
C GLU A 39 -9.32 -2.11 4.69
N ASN A 40 -8.72 -1.34 5.60
CA ASN A 40 -8.03 -0.09 5.27
C ASN A 40 -6.64 -0.40 4.67
N ILE A 41 -6.64 -0.81 3.42
CA ILE A 41 -5.43 -1.13 2.66
C ILE A 41 -5.39 -0.31 1.37
N LEU A 42 -4.22 0.20 1.03
CA LEU A 42 -4.00 0.80 -0.28
C LEU A 42 -4.11 -0.29 -1.35
N GLN A 43 -4.89 -0.03 -2.39
CA GLN A 43 -4.97 -0.95 -3.51
C GLN A 43 -3.60 -1.03 -4.19
N GLU A 44 -2.87 -2.10 -3.90
CA GLU A 44 -1.64 -2.38 -4.64
C GLU A 44 -1.98 -2.69 -6.10
N GLY A 45 -1.17 -2.16 -7.01
CA GLY A 45 -1.29 -2.50 -8.43
C GLY A 45 -1.22 -4.03 -8.63
N LYS A 46 -1.85 -4.54 -9.67
CA LYS A 46 -1.88 -5.99 -9.98
C LYS A 46 -0.46 -6.55 -9.95
N LYS A 47 -0.21 -7.49 -9.05
CA LYS A 47 1.08 -8.22 -8.99
C LYS A 47 1.28 -8.95 -10.33
N LYS A 48 2.48 -8.78 -10.91
CA LYS A 48 2.84 -9.51 -12.13
C LYS A 48 2.84 -11.01 -11.85
N SER A 49 2.24 -11.78 -12.74
CA SER A 49 2.35 -13.24 -12.69
C SER A 49 3.82 -13.67 -12.84
N ILE A 50 4.19 -14.81 -12.24
CA ILE A 50 5.55 -15.39 -12.41
C ILE A 50 5.89 -15.56 -13.88
N PHE A 51 4.93 -15.96 -14.70
CA PHE A 51 5.11 -16.07 -16.15
C PHE A 51 5.37 -14.72 -16.82
N GLN A 52 4.69 -13.66 -16.40
CA GLN A 52 4.98 -12.30 -16.91
C GLN A 52 6.36 -11.81 -16.50
N VAL A 53 6.80 -12.13 -15.26
CA VAL A 53 8.16 -11.84 -14.82
C VAL A 53 9.18 -12.60 -15.65
N PHE A 54 8.96 -13.87 -15.92
CA PHE A 54 9.83 -14.69 -16.77
C PHE A 54 9.94 -14.10 -18.18
N ILE A 55 8.84 -13.78 -18.82
CA ILE A 55 8.84 -13.17 -20.15
C ILE A 55 9.53 -11.80 -20.14
N SER A 56 9.36 -11.01 -19.08
CA SER A 56 10.02 -9.71 -18.98
C SER A 56 11.56 -9.79 -18.93
N GLN A 57 12.14 -10.94 -18.56
CA GLN A 57 13.59 -11.14 -18.61
C GLN A 57 14.13 -11.09 -20.05
N PHE A 58 13.30 -11.42 -21.04
CA PHE A 58 13.71 -11.37 -22.45
C PHE A 58 13.69 -9.97 -23.05
N ALA A 59 13.16 -8.98 -22.32
CA ALA A 59 13.19 -7.58 -22.72
C ALA A 59 14.46 -6.84 -22.25
N ASP A 60 15.37 -7.52 -21.53
CA ASP A 60 16.66 -6.97 -21.13
C ASP A 60 17.57 -6.81 -22.34
N LEU A 61 18.29 -5.66 -22.40
CA LEU A 61 19.17 -5.34 -23.53
C LEU A 61 20.24 -6.42 -23.77
N LEU A 62 20.82 -6.96 -22.70
CA LEU A 62 21.85 -8.00 -22.81
C LEU A 62 21.26 -9.28 -23.42
N VAL A 63 20.04 -9.64 -23.00
CA VAL A 63 19.35 -10.82 -23.51
C VAL A 63 18.97 -10.64 -25.00
N VAL A 64 18.53 -9.45 -25.39
CA VAL A 64 18.26 -9.14 -26.80
C VAL A 64 19.52 -9.31 -27.68
N ILE A 65 20.68 -8.81 -27.20
CA ILE A 65 21.96 -8.99 -27.91
C ILE A 65 22.31 -10.49 -28.05
N LEU A 66 22.12 -11.28 -27.01
CA LEU A 66 22.36 -12.72 -27.05
C LEU A 66 21.38 -13.44 -27.99
N ILE A 67 20.12 -13.01 -28.06
CA ILE A 67 19.15 -13.55 -29.03
C ILE A 67 19.63 -13.28 -30.47
N VAL A 68 20.05 -12.03 -30.75
CA VAL A 68 20.59 -11.67 -32.07
C VAL A 68 21.84 -12.53 -32.39
N ALA A 69 22.76 -12.72 -31.43
CA ALA A 69 23.92 -13.58 -31.61
C ALA A 69 23.55 -15.04 -31.88
N ALA A 70 22.54 -15.59 -31.20
CA ALA A 70 22.01 -16.93 -31.44
C ALA A 70 21.48 -17.09 -32.87
N VAL A 71 20.72 -16.09 -33.35
CA VAL A 71 20.17 -16.06 -34.71
C VAL A 71 21.31 -16.04 -35.74
N ILE A 72 22.31 -15.18 -35.57
CA ILE A 72 23.47 -15.10 -36.48
C ILE A 72 24.22 -16.43 -36.47
N SER A 73 24.46 -17.01 -35.30
CA SER A 73 25.13 -18.31 -35.14
C SER A 73 24.40 -19.44 -35.90
N MET A 74 23.07 -19.43 -35.80
CA MET A 74 22.22 -20.40 -36.50
C MET A 74 22.35 -20.30 -38.02
N PHE A 75 22.30 -19.08 -38.57
CA PHE A 75 22.47 -18.85 -40.00
C PHE A 75 23.90 -19.16 -40.50
N SER A 76 24.88 -19.04 -39.62
CA SER A 76 26.27 -19.41 -39.92
C SER A 76 26.54 -20.93 -39.89
N GLY A 77 25.51 -21.75 -39.61
CA GLY A 77 25.61 -23.21 -39.53
C GLY A 77 26.24 -23.74 -38.22
N ASN A 78 26.51 -22.88 -37.24
CA ASN A 78 27.10 -23.26 -35.96
C ASN A 78 26.03 -23.69 -34.96
N VAL A 79 25.42 -24.85 -35.16
CA VAL A 79 24.32 -25.36 -34.33
C VAL A 79 24.71 -25.55 -32.86
N GLU A 80 25.96 -26.04 -32.61
CA GLU A 80 26.45 -26.24 -31.25
C GLU A 80 26.50 -24.93 -30.46
N SER A 81 27.06 -23.87 -31.05
CA SER A 81 27.11 -22.54 -30.42
C SER A 81 25.70 -21.96 -30.17
N THR A 82 24.79 -22.19 -31.10
CA THR A 82 23.37 -21.74 -30.95
C THR A 82 22.72 -22.42 -29.76
N ILE A 83 22.91 -23.74 -29.60
CA ILE A 83 22.35 -24.49 -28.47
C ILE A 83 22.89 -23.96 -27.13
N VAL A 84 24.20 -23.71 -27.07
CA VAL A 84 24.85 -23.18 -25.85
C VAL A 84 24.27 -21.80 -25.49
N ILE A 85 24.13 -20.89 -26.46
CA ILE A 85 23.57 -19.56 -26.23
C ILE A 85 22.13 -19.67 -25.73
N LEU A 86 21.29 -20.52 -26.34
CA LEU A 86 19.91 -20.73 -25.91
C LEU A 86 19.81 -21.30 -24.49
N LEU A 87 20.71 -22.25 -24.15
CA LEU A 87 20.76 -22.79 -22.79
C LEU A 87 21.08 -21.69 -21.77
N VAL A 88 22.11 -20.86 -22.07
CA VAL A 88 22.47 -19.74 -21.21
C VAL A 88 21.31 -18.73 -21.05
N LEU A 89 20.59 -18.42 -22.13
CA LEU A 89 19.41 -17.54 -22.10
C LEU A 89 18.32 -18.07 -21.16
N VAL A 90 18.00 -19.37 -21.29
CA VAL A 90 16.97 -19.98 -20.42
C VAL A 90 17.43 -19.99 -18.97
N MET A 91 18.67 -20.38 -18.69
CA MET A 91 19.22 -20.35 -17.33
C MET A 91 19.19 -18.95 -16.73
N ASN A 92 19.57 -17.93 -17.49
CA ASN A 92 19.56 -16.54 -17.05
C ASN A 92 18.13 -16.08 -16.75
N ALA A 93 17.16 -16.40 -17.61
CA ALA A 93 15.75 -16.04 -17.40
C ALA A 93 15.17 -16.72 -16.14
N VAL A 94 15.50 -17.99 -15.91
CA VAL A 94 15.08 -18.71 -14.69
C VAL A 94 15.71 -18.07 -13.45
N LEU A 95 17.01 -17.82 -13.47
CA LEU A 95 17.73 -17.24 -12.34
C LEU A 95 17.18 -15.83 -12.02
N GLY A 96 17.02 -14.98 -13.04
CA GLY A 96 16.44 -13.63 -12.89
C GLY A 96 15.02 -13.67 -12.31
N THR A 97 14.21 -14.63 -12.74
CA THR A 97 12.86 -14.82 -12.20
C THR A 97 12.89 -15.20 -10.72
N ILE A 98 13.75 -16.14 -10.33
CA ILE A 98 13.91 -16.56 -8.92
C ILE A 98 14.36 -15.39 -8.06
N GLN A 99 15.38 -14.63 -8.52
CA GLN A 99 15.89 -13.45 -7.81
C GLN A 99 14.80 -12.39 -7.64
N HIS A 100 14.03 -12.09 -8.68
CA HIS A 100 12.93 -11.12 -8.64
C HIS A 100 11.85 -11.53 -7.61
N VAL A 101 11.40 -12.78 -7.65
CA VAL A 101 10.40 -13.31 -6.71
C VAL A 101 10.92 -13.28 -5.27
N LYS A 102 12.19 -13.65 -5.06
CA LYS A 102 12.80 -13.62 -3.71
C LYS A 102 12.91 -12.18 -3.18
N ALA A 103 13.36 -11.23 -4.00
CA ALA A 103 13.44 -9.82 -3.63
C ALA A 103 12.06 -9.26 -3.28
N GLN A 104 11.04 -9.56 -4.08
CA GLN A 104 9.67 -9.10 -3.84
C GLN A 104 9.09 -9.64 -2.53
N ARG A 105 9.33 -10.93 -2.21
CA ARG A 105 8.92 -11.52 -0.92
C ARG A 105 9.61 -10.85 0.27
N SER A 106 10.90 -10.54 0.15
CA SER A 106 11.65 -9.85 1.20
C SER A 106 11.09 -8.45 1.47
N LEU A 107 10.75 -7.69 0.41
CA LEU A 107 10.10 -6.38 0.54
C LEU A 107 8.71 -6.48 1.17
N GLU A 108 7.94 -7.50 0.82
CA GLU A 108 6.60 -7.71 1.39
C GLU A 108 6.66 -8.05 2.89
N SER A 109 7.65 -8.85 3.30
CA SER A 109 7.90 -9.14 4.73
C SER A 109 8.28 -7.88 5.52
N LEU A 110 9.12 -7.01 4.95
CA LEU A 110 9.48 -5.73 5.57
C LEU A 110 8.26 -4.79 5.71
N LYS A 111 7.41 -4.72 4.69
CA LYS A 111 6.16 -3.96 4.75
C LYS A 111 5.23 -4.43 5.87
N GLN A 112 5.12 -5.74 6.06
CA GLN A 112 4.28 -6.30 7.14
C GLN A 112 4.81 -5.97 8.53
N LEU A 113 6.13 -5.97 8.72
CA LEU A 113 6.76 -5.59 9.99
C LEU A 113 6.64 -4.09 10.30
N SER A 114 6.51 -3.25 9.28
CA SER A 114 6.38 -1.80 9.39
C SER A 114 4.93 -1.31 9.35
N SER A 115 3.93 -2.20 9.44
CA SER A 115 2.53 -1.77 9.43
C SER A 115 2.26 -0.90 10.67
N PRO A 116 1.89 0.38 10.49
CA PRO A 116 1.62 1.25 11.62
C PRO A 116 0.39 0.77 12.37
N CYS A 117 0.40 0.97 13.70
CA CYS A 117 -0.78 0.81 14.55
C CYS A 117 -1.45 2.17 14.75
N ALA A 118 -2.73 2.15 15.08
CA ALA A 118 -3.46 3.32 15.49
C ALA A 118 -4.16 3.11 16.83
N LYS A 119 -4.22 4.17 17.62
CA LYS A 119 -4.95 4.20 18.88
C LYS A 119 -6.38 4.63 18.59
N VAL A 120 -7.35 3.75 18.81
CA VAL A 120 -8.78 4.00 18.57
C VAL A 120 -9.58 3.92 19.86
N ILE A 121 -10.72 4.59 19.87
CA ILE A 121 -11.72 4.44 20.95
C ILE A 121 -12.83 3.57 20.39
N ARG A 122 -13.05 2.40 21.00
CA ARG A 122 -14.16 1.49 20.68
C ARG A 122 -14.76 0.95 21.98
N ASP A 123 -16.07 0.83 22.05
CA ASP A 123 -16.80 0.41 23.27
C ASP A 123 -16.40 1.24 24.50
N GLY A 124 -16.07 2.53 24.34
CA GLY A 124 -15.61 3.41 25.42
C GLY A 124 -14.18 3.16 25.89
N VAL A 125 -13.46 2.22 25.28
CA VAL A 125 -12.11 1.84 25.68
C VAL A 125 -11.08 2.22 24.61
N LYS A 126 -9.98 2.84 25.05
CA LYS A 126 -8.83 3.08 24.18
C LYS A 126 -8.10 1.76 23.92
N GLN A 127 -7.89 1.44 22.65
CA GLN A 127 -7.19 0.24 22.21
C GLN A 127 -6.30 0.54 21.01
N GLU A 128 -5.22 -0.22 20.87
CA GLU A 128 -4.32 -0.14 19.75
C GLU A 128 -4.66 -1.24 18.74
N VAL A 129 -4.86 -0.83 17.48
CA VAL A 129 -5.22 -1.74 16.40
C VAL A 129 -4.30 -1.55 15.20
N PRO A 130 -4.00 -2.58 14.42
CA PRO A 130 -3.30 -2.43 13.14
C PRO A 130 -4.05 -1.45 12.22
N SER A 131 -3.33 -0.60 11.50
CA SER A 131 -3.92 0.40 10.60
C SER A 131 -4.92 -0.18 9.60
N ARG A 132 -4.68 -1.41 9.13
CA ARG A 132 -5.57 -2.13 8.21
C ARG A 132 -6.95 -2.44 8.80
N GLU A 133 -7.07 -2.44 10.13
CA GLU A 133 -8.31 -2.78 10.84
C GLU A 133 -9.17 -1.58 11.19
N ILE A 134 -8.71 -0.37 10.83
CA ILE A 134 -9.48 0.86 10.98
C ILE A 134 -10.64 0.83 9.98
N VAL A 135 -11.79 1.25 10.46
CA VAL A 135 -13.00 1.35 9.64
C VAL A 135 -13.56 2.78 9.64
N PRO A 136 -14.31 3.17 8.59
CA PRO A 136 -14.99 4.48 8.60
C PRO A 136 -15.90 4.63 9.81
N GLY A 137 -15.69 5.72 10.56
CA GLY A 137 -16.39 6.00 11.81
C GLY A 137 -15.58 5.70 13.07
N ASP A 138 -14.38 5.11 12.96
CA ASP A 138 -13.49 5.01 14.12
C ASP A 138 -13.06 6.39 14.64
N ILE A 139 -13.01 6.54 15.95
CA ILE A 139 -12.39 7.69 16.61
C ILE A 139 -10.93 7.35 16.87
N VAL A 140 -10.04 8.05 16.18
CA VAL A 140 -8.59 7.85 16.28
C VAL A 140 -8.00 8.91 17.20
N MET A 141 -7.15 8.48 18.14
CA MET A 141 -6.35 9.36 18.98
C MET A 141 -4.95 9.49 18.37
N LEU A 142 -4.51 10.73 18.17
CA LEU A 142 -3.18 11.05 17.64
C LEU A 142 -2.33 11.66 18.73
N GLU A 143 -1.13 11.15 18.91
CA GLU A 143 -0.08 11.67 19.80
C GLU A 143 1.13 12.12 18.96
N ALA A 144 1.99 12.92 19.53
CA ALA A 144 3.20 13.35 18.84
C ALA A 144 4.08 12.15 18.44
N GLY A 145 4.41 12.08 17.16
CA GLY A 145 5.17 10.97 16.56
C GLY A 145 4.31 9.86 15.95
N ASP A 146 3.00 9.87 16.17
CA ASP A 146 2.10 8.91 15.54
C ASP A 146 1.99 9.17 14.03
N MET A 147 1.81 8.11 13.26
CA MET A 147 1.52 8.19 11.83
C MET A 147 0.01 8.31 11.62
N ILE A 148 -0.40 9.23 10.73
CA ILE A 148 -1.79 9.32 10.29
C ILE A 148 -2.06 8.17 9.31
N VAL A 149 -2.93 7.27 9.70
CA VAL A 149 -3.16 5.99 9.02
C VAL A 149 -4.42 5.95 8.15
N ALA A 150 -5.25 6.98 8.24
CA ALA A 150 -6.46 7.14 7.44
C ALA A 150 -6.85 8.61 7.33
N ASP A 151 -7.65 8.95 6.33
CA ASP A 151 -8.27 10.26 6.24
C ASP A 151 -9.29 10.43 7.38
N GLY A 152 -9.32 11.61 7.99
CA GLY A 152 -10.18 11.87 9.13
C GLY A 152 -10.59 13.32 9.27
N ARG A 153 -11.63 13.56 10.07
CA ARG A 153 -12.07 14.88 10.52
C ARG A 153 -11.61 15.09 11.96
N ILE A 154 -10.99 16.23 12.23
CA ILE A 154 -10.55 16.59 13.57
C ILE A 154 -11.79 16.88 14.43
N LEU A 155 -11.94 16.15 15.54
CA LEU A 155 -12.99 16.34 16.53
C LEU A 155 -12.57 17.34 17.62
N HIS A 156 -11.34 17.22 18.08
CA HIS A 156 -10.71 18.10 19.07
C HIS A 156 -9.27 18.35 18.67
N ASN A 157 -8.86 19.61 18.72
CA ASN A 157 -7.51 20.04 18.35
C ASN A 157 -6.78 20.62 19.58
N TYR A 158 -5.55 20.13 19.78
CA TYR A 158 -4.60 20.65 20.78
C TYR A 158 -3.31 21.09 20.09
N SER A 159 -3.41 22.09 19.18
CA SER A 159 -2.27 22.58 18.37
C SER A 159 -1.62 21.46 17.52
N LEU A 160 -2.47 20.67 16.83
CA LEU A 160 -2.00 19.60 15.97
C LEU A 160 -1.21 20.15 14.80
N GLN A 161 0.04 19.70 14.68
CA GLN A 161 0.89 19.96 13.53
C GLN A 161 1.23 18.62 12.85
N VAL A 162 1.16 18.60 11.53
CA VAL A 162 1.39 17.41 10.72
C VAL A 162 2.52 17.67 9.73
N ASN A 163 3.46 16.73 9.65
CA ASN A 163 4.48 16.73 8.62
C ASN A 163 3.92 16.08 7.35
N GLU A 164 3.75 16.87 6.30
CA GLU A 164 3.21 16.43 5.01
C GLU A 164 4.30 16.29 3.94
N SER A 165 5.57 16.24 4.33
CA SER A 165 6.70 16.21 3.39
C SER A 165 6.66 15.04 2.41
N SER A 166 6.08 13.92 2.79
CA SER A 166 5.88 12.76 1.91
C SER A 166 4.86 13.01 0.78
N LEU A 167 3.95 13.98 0.94
CA LEU A 167 2.92 14.33 -0.03
C LEU A 167 3.29 15.59 -0.83
N THR A 168 3.74 16.63 -0.14
CA THR A 168 3.98 17.95 -0.72
C THR A 168 5.44 18.20 -1.11
N GLY A 169 6.38 17.42 -0.52
CA GLY A 169 7.81 17.64 -0.63
C GLY A 169 8.33 18.76 0.28
N GLU A 170 7.46 19.46 1.03
CA GLU A 170 7.84 20.53 1.95
C GLU A 170 8.11 19.96 3.34
N SER A 171 9.26 20.30 3.95
CA SER A 171 9.67 19.79 5.25
C SER A 171 9.06 20.54 6.44
N THR A 172 8.23 21.56 6.19
CA THR A 172 7.58 22.36 7.23
C THR A 172 6.33 21.65 7.74
N ASN A 173 6.15 21.68 9.08
CA ASN A 173 4.92 21.19 9.68
C ASN A 173 3.75 22.12 9.37
N VAL A 174 2.62 21.56 9.03
CA VAL A 174 1.38 22.27 8.73
C VAL A 174 0.45 22.17 9.93
N GLU A 175 0.01 23.32 10.44
CA GLU A 175 -0.98 23.37 11.51
C GLU A 175 -2.36 22.96 10.98
N LYS A 176 -3.04 22.10 11.71
CA LYS A 176 -4.39 21.64 11.39
C LYS A 176 -5.40 22.22 12.37
N SER A 177 -6.57 22.57 11.86
CA SER A 177 -7.67 23.16 12.64
C SER A 177 -8.91 22.27 12.60
N ASP A 178 -9.69 22.32 13.64
CA ASP A 178 -11.04 21.73 13.73
C ASP A 178 -12.14 22.66 13.19
N ALA A 179 -11.79 23.92 12.85
CA ALA A 179 -12.70 24.87 12.23
C ALA A 179 -13.20 24.37 10.86
N VAL A 180 -14.49 24.67 10.56
CA VAL A 180 -15.13 24.37 9.26
C VAL A 180 -14.96 25.56 8.35
#